data_205d381629755f0bb04cb56e418ccb20
#
_entry.id   205d381629755f0bb04cb56e418ccb20
#
_cell.length_a   1.000
_cell.length_b   1.000
_cell.length_c   1.000
_cell.angle_alpha   90.00
_cell.angle_beta   90.00
_cell.angle_gamma   90.00
#
_symmetry.space_group_name_H-M   'P 1'
#
loop_
_entity.id
_entity.type
_entity.pdbx_description
1 polymer ?
#
loop_
_entity_poly.entity_id
_entity_poly.type
_entity_poly.pdbx_seq_one_letter_code
_entity_poly.pdbx_strand_id
1 'polypeptide(L)'
;MSFFNRKARLIFIIDKIQKSLFNFYMITKSLLGKIIKVGNLTWISPNGELNTYGDGTGEPIRIRTTNSFSELKLLMNPSVHFGESYMNGSLIVEEGRIHDFLKLIFSNTSSEIDHWVMKLSKIVRMIQNKIRTSNYISKSKDNVAHHYDLSDKLYELFLDPDRQYSCAYFNSPNDTLEQAQINKKELISKKLLLEEGQSVLDIGCGWGGMASHIYKKSNANVVGVTLSEEQIAYAKQRKIDEKLDKVEYRLQDYRNVNETYDRIVSVGMFEHVGTSHYQEFFDKVHDLLNDTGVALIHTIGRLTEPTNNDPWIEKYIFPGGYIPALSETMSRVEKSGLSLTDVQVLRFHYAETLKRWRYNFYDNIDKVKELYDEKFCRHVGLLLVIS
;
A
#
# COMPACT_ATOMS: atom_id res chain seq x y z
N MET A 1 -16.00 -28.44 50.53
CA MET A 1 -16.94 -27.45 49.93
C MET A 1 -16.34 -26.50 48.89
N SER A 2 -15.04 -26.33 48.76
CA SER A 2 -14.40 -25.32 47.82
C SER A 2 -14.29 -25.79 46.35
N PHE A 3 -14.19 -27.10 46.11
CA PHE A 3 -13.94 -27.66 44.77
C PHE A 3 -15.22 -27.67 43.89
N PHE A 4 -16.38 -27.91 44.47
CA PHE A 4 -17.69 -27.90 43.76
C PHE A 4 -18.07 -26.48 43.30
N ASN A 5 -17.72 -25.47 44.06
CA ASN A 5 -18.02 -24.07 43.73
C ASN A 5 -17.16 -23.53 42.58
N ARG A 6 -15.91 -24.03 42.42
CA ARG A 6 -15.07 -23.67 41.28
C ARG A 6 -15.53 -24.29 39.96
N LYS A 7 -15.96 -25.56 39.97
CA LYS A 7 -16.49 -26.24 38.77
C LYS A 7 -17.79 -25.57 38.27
N ALA A 8 -18.69 -25.26 39.20
CA ALA A 8 -19.96 -24.59 38.86
C ALA A 8 -19.77 -23.18 38.31
N ARG A 9 -18.82 -22.40 38.87
CA ARG A 9 -18.40 -21.10 38.32
C ARG A 9 -17.77 -21.22 36.93
N LEU A 10 -16.92 -22.20 36.70
CA LEU A 10 -16.29 -22.44 35.41
C LEU A 10 -17.33 -22.80 34.34
N ILE A 11 -18.28 -23.68 34.64
CA ILE A 11 -19.37 -24.05 33.75
C ILE A 11 -20.25 -22.82 33.43
N PHE A 12 -20.57 -22.00 34.42
CA PHE A 12 -21.36 -20.78 34.23
C PHE A 12 -20.63 -19.74 33.32
N ILE A 13 -19.31 -19.60 33.50
CA ILE A 13 -18.47 -18.71 32.67
C ILE A 13 -18.43 -19.23 31.22
N ILE A 14 -18.24 -20.55 31.04
CA ILE A 14 -18.23 -21.19 29.71
C ILE A 14 -19.57 -20.99 29.00
N ASP A 15 -20.70 -21.24 29.69
CA ASP A 15 -22.04 -21.04 29.11
C ASP A 15 -22.32 -19.59 28.74
N LYS A 16 -21.86 -18.64 29.55
CA LYS A 16 -21.97 -17.21 29.27
C LYS A 16 -21.12 -16.78 28.05
N ILE A 17 -19.93 -17.35 27.93
CA ILE A 17 -19.04 -17.11 26.76
C ILE A 17 -19.66 -17.73 25.50
N GLN A 18 -20.19 -18.98 25.58
CA GLN A 18 -20.82 -19.63 24.42
C GLN A 18 -22.10 -18.89 23.96
N LYS A 19 -22.94 -18.43 24.87
CA LYS A 19 -24.11 -17.60 24.54
C LYS A 19 -23.70 -16.25 23.92
N SER A 20 -22.63 -15.62 24.41
CA SER A 20 -22.12 -14.40 23.83
C SER A 20 -21.60 -14.64 22.41
N LEU A 21 -20.79 -15.68 22.18
CA LEU A 21 -20.27 -16.04 20.85
C LEU A 21 -21.40 -16.38 19.87
N PHE A 22 -22.43 -17.08 20.32
CA PHE A 22 -23.61 -17.38 19.50
C PHE A 22 -24.35 -16.11 19.07
N ASN A 23 -24.57 -15.18 20.01
CA ASN A 23 -25.19 -13.90 19.68
C ASN A 23 -24.37 -13.10 18.65
N PHE A 24 -23.04 -13.08 18.76
CA PHE A 24 -22.17 -12.43 17.79
C PHE A 24 -22.22 -13.10 16.41
N TYR A 25 -22.26 -14.43 16.37
CA TYR A 25 -22.47 -15.17 15.13
C TYR A 25 -23.75 -14.76 14.41
N MET A 26 -24.88 -14.69 15.14
CA MET A 26 -26.16 -14.26 14.58
C MET A 26 -26.13 -12.81 14.06
N ILE A 27 -25.37 -11.94 14.72
CA ILE A 27 -25.16 -10.55 14.25
C ILE A 27 -24.36 -10.54 12.94
N THR A 28 -23.27 -11.30 12.84
CA THR A 28 -22.47 -11.40 11.60
C THR A 28 -23.31 -11.92 10.44
N LYS A 29 -24.06 -12.98 10.67
CA LYS A 29 -24.96 -13.58 9.68
C LYS A 29 -26.01 -12.58 9.18
N SER A 30 -26.66 -11.86 10.09
CA SER A 30 -27.63 -10.82 9.76
C SER A 30 -27.01 -9.65 8.99
N LEU A 31 -25.81 -9.22 9.39
CA LEU A 31 -25.10 -8.11 8.75
C LEU A 31 -24.69 -8.44 7.32
N LEU A 32 -24.11 -9.63 7.08
CA LEU A 32 -23.75 -10.08 5.74
C LEU A 32 -24.98 -10.19 4.83
N GLY A 33 -26.10 -10.71 5.33
CA GLY A 33 -27.36 -10.77 4.59
C GLY A 33 -27.96 -9.40 4.26
N LYS A 34 -27.60 -8.36 5.01
CA LYS A 34 -27.98 -6.98 4.71
C LYS A 34 -27.06 -6.34 3.67
N ILE A 35 -25.76 -6.65 3.74
CA ILE A 35 -24.74 -6.08 2.86
C ILE A 35 -24.81 -6.74 1.49
N ILE A 36 -24.75 -8.07 1.42
CA ILE A 36 -24.62 -8.80 0.16
C ILE A 36 -25.99 -9.12 -0.41
N LYS A 37 -26.37 -8.38 -1.45
CA LYS A 37 -27.65 -8.52 -2.17
C LYS A 37 -27.47 -9.14 -3.54
N VAL A 38 -26.36 -8.87 -4.20
CA VAL A 38 -26.01 -9.35 -5.55
C VAL A 38 -24.75 -10.17 -5.46
N GLY A 39 -24.72 -11.32 -6.16
CA GLY A 39 -23.57 -12.21 -6.21
C GLY A 39 -23.85 -13.56 -5.55
N ASN A 40 -22.82 -14.39 -5.41
CA ASN A 40 -22.92 -15.78 -4.95
C ASN A 40 -21.84 -16.05 -3.88
N LEU A 41 -22.15 -15.79 -2.61
CA LEU A 41 -21.28 -16.04 -1.48
C LEU A 41 -21.79 -17.16 -0.60
N THR A 42 -20.93 -18.15 -0.34
CA THR A 42 -21.12 -19.15 0.72
C THR A 42 -20.13 -18.90 1.84
N TRP A 43 -20.63 -18.65 3.05
CA TRP A 43 -19.81 -18.57 4.27
C TRP A 43 -19.99 -19.81 5.10
N ILE A 44 -18.87 -20.49 5.39
CA ILE A 44 -18.83 -21.67 6.26
C ILE A 44 -18.37 -21.20 7.64
N SER A 45 -19.23 -21.35 8.63
CA SER A 45 -18.94 -21.02 10.02
C SER A 45 -18.04 -22.08 10.68
N PRO A 46 -17.43 -21.80 11.85
CA PRO A 46 -16.57 -22.74 12.56
C PRO A 46 -17.28 -24.05 12.98
N ASN A 47 -18.61 -24.02 13.14
CA ASN A 47 -19.44 -25.21 13.42
C ASN A 47 -19.81 -26.01 12.16
N GLY A 48 -19.34 -25.59 10.97
CA GLY A 48 -19.62 -26.22 9.68
C GLY A 48 -20.96 -25.78 9.04
N GLU A 49 -21.70 -24.85 9.64
CA GLU A 49 -22.94 -24.33 9.05
C GLU A 49 -22.67 -23.52 7.78
N LEU A 50 -23.40 -23.82 6.70
CA LEU A 50 -23.33 -23.12 5.43
C LEU A 50 -24.36 -21.98 5.41
N ASN A 51 -23.87 -20.78 5.15
CA ASN A 51 -24.72 -19.60 5.01
C ASN A 51 -24.49 -18.99 3.62
N THR A 52 -25.56 -18.88 2.82
CA THR A 52 -25.50 -18.31 1.46
C THR A 52 -26.05 -16.89 1.45
N TYR A 53 -25.42 -16.03 0.66
CA TYR A 53 -25.74 -14.60 0.53
C TYR A 53 -25.69 -14.17 -0.93
N GLY A 54 -26.50 -13.16 -1.28
CA GLY A 54 -26.66 -12.65 -2.63
C GLY A 54 -27.82 -13.32 -3.36
N ASP A 55 -27.95 -13.00 -4.63
CA ASP A 55 -29.01 -13.50 -5.54
C ASP A 55 -28.57 -14.72 -6.36
N GLY A 56 -27.37 -15.25 -6.10
CA GLY A 56 -26.79 -16.39 -6.81
C GLY A 56 -26.16 -16.06 -8.16
N THR A 57 -26.08 -14.77 -8.53
CA THR A 57 -25.44 -14.34 -9.78
C THR A 57 -23.92 -14.31 -9.66
N GLY A 58 -23.22 -14.48 -10.80
CA GLY A 58 -21.74 -14.43 -10.87
C GLY A 58 -21.07 -15.73 -10.40
N GLU A 59 -19.74 -15.67 -10.35
CA GLU A 59 -18.91 -16.81 -9.96
C GLU A 59 -19.08 -17.13 -8.46
N PRO A 60 -19.12 -18.41 -8.08
CA PRO A 60 -19.27 -18.79 -6.68
C PRO A 60 -18.01 -18.43 -5.88
N ILE A 61 -18.23 -17.84 -4.71
CA ILE A 61 -17.19 -17.55 -3.74
C ILE A 61 -17.51 -18.28 -2.47
N ARG A 62 -16.55 -19.08 -1.96
CA ARG A 62 -16.70 -19.80 -0.71
C ARG A 62 -15.60 -19.44 0.26
N ILE A 63 -16.00 -18.99 1.43
CA ILE A 63 -15.08 -18.66 2.51
C ILE A 63 -15.42 -19.46 3.77
N ARG A 64 -14.40 -19.78 4.54
CA ARG A 64 -14.51 -20.45 5.83
C ARG A 64 -13.85 -19.64 6.91
N THR A 65 -14.50 -19.49 8.06
CA THR A 65 -13.87 -19.08 9.32
C THR A 65 -13.59 -20.28 10.19
N THR A 66 -12.38 -20.38 10.77
CA THR A 66 -11.95 -21.57 11.51
C THR A 66 -12.28 -21.52 12.99
N ASN A 67 -12.59 -20.33 13.54
CA ASN A 67 -12.97 -20.17 14.94
C ASN A 67 -13.85 -18.95 15.17
N SER A 68 -14.74 -19.06 16.17
CA SER A 68 -15.72 -18.01 16.51
C SER A 68 -15.09 -16.75 17.07
N PHE A 69 -13.88 -16.81 17.62
CA PHE A 69 -13.17 -15.64 18.11
C PHE A 69 -12.69 -14.74 16.96
N SER A 70 -12.33 -15.34 15.82
CA SER A 70 -12.00 -14.57 14.59
C SER A 70 -13.23 -13.86 14.06
N GLU A 71 -14.42 -14.48 14.07
CA GLU A 71 -15.67 -13.84 13.69
C GLU A 71 -15.99 -12.62 14.58
N LEU A 72 -15.81 -12.77 15.90
CA LEU A 72 -15.99 -11.67 16.84
C LEU A 72 -15.03 -10.51 16.54
N LYS A 73 -13.77 -10.80 16.28
CA LYS A 73 -12.77 -9.79 15.94
C LYS A 73 -13.12 -9.04 14.65
N LEU A 74 -13.61 -9.76 13.62
CA LEU A 74 -14.09 -9.17 12.37
C LEU A 74 -15.19 -8.13 12.61
N LEU A 75 -16.10 -8.36 13.54
CA LEU A 75 -17.15 -7.39 13.90
C LEU A 75 -16.60 -6.18 14.66
N MET A 76 -15.61 -6.39 15.53
CA MET A 76 -15.05 -5.31 16.37
C MET A 76 -14.21 -4.32 15.57
N ASN A 77 -13.38 -4.80 14.67
CA ASN A 77 -12.56 -3.98 13.80
C ASN A 77 -12.32 -4.70 12.45
N PRO A 78 -13.27 -4.60 11.52
CA PRO A 78 -13.21 -5.33 10.24
C PRO A 78 -11.91 -5.07 9.48
N SER A 79 -11.46 -3.82 9.44
CA SER A 79 -10.30 -3.39 8.67
C SER A 79 -9.01 -4.13 9.08
N VAL A 80 -8.68 -4.15 10.38
CA VAL A 80 -7.46 -4.83 10.87
C VAL A 80 -7.65 -6.35 10.87
N HIS A 81 -8.76 -6.81 11.45
CA HIS A 81 -8.91 -8.24 11.73
C HIS A 81 -9.28 -9.07 10.50
N PHE A 82 -9.81 -8.45 9.44
CA PHE A 82 -9.97 -9.13 8.16
C PHE A 82 -8.60 -9.54 7.61
N GLY A 83 -7.68 -8.58 7.48
CA GLY A 83 -6.33 -8.85 7.02
C GLY A 83 -5.60 -9.86 7.91
N GLU A 84 -5.66 -9.70 9.23
CA GLU A 84 -5.05 -10.63 10.18
C GLU A 84 -5.63 -12.04 10.09
N SER A 85 -6.95 -12.18 9.94
CA SER A 85 -7.62 -13.49 9.84
C SER A 85 -7.27 -14.20 8.53
N TYR A 86 -7.13 -13.47 7.45
CA TYR A 86 -6.68 -14.02 6.18
C TYR A 86 -5.20 -14.42 6.24
N MET A 87 -4.33 -13.56 6.77
CA MET A 87 -2.90 -13.83 6.90
C MET A 87 -2.62 -15.08 7.75
N ASN A 88 -3.27 -15.23 8.90
CA ASN A 88 -3.04 -16.34 9.83
C ASN A 88 -3.87 -17.60 9.53
N GLY A 89 -4.67 -17.60 8.45
CA GLY A 89 -5.49 -18.75 8.05
C GLY A 89 -6.75 -18.97 8.89
N SER A 90 -7.17 -18.00 9.70
CA SER A 90 -8.45 -18.08 10.40
C SER A 90 -9.64 -17.77 9.48
N LEU A 91 -9.41 -17.06 8.37
CA LEU A 91 -10.28 -16.90 7.24
C LEU A 91 -9.63 -17.53 6.02
N ILE A 92 -10.29 -18.49 5.41
CA ILE A 92 -9.81 -19.26 4.27
C ILE A 92 -10.76 -19.02 3.10
N VAL A 93 -10.22 -18.75 1.91
CA VAL A 93 -10.99 -18.76 0.65
C VAL A 93 -10.87 -20.15 0.06
N GLU A 94 -11.97 -20.92 0.04
CA GLU A 94 -12.01 -22.30 -0.46
C GLU A 94 -12.36 -22.36 -1.95
N GLU A 95 -13.15 -21.38 -2.43
CA GLU A 95 -13.55 -21.26 -3.83
C GLU A 95 -13.52 -19.79 -4.25
N GLY A 96 -13.01 -19.49 -5.44
CA GLY A 96 -12.69 -18.13 -5.87
C GLY A 96 -11.34 -17.67 -5.34
N ARG A 97 -11.11 -16.36 -5.35
CA ARG A 97 -9.89 -15.70 -4.86
C ARG A 97 -10.26 -14.61 -3.87
N ILE A 98 -9.31 -14.21 -3.02
CA ILE A 98 -9.52 -13.10 -2.06
C ILE A 98 -9.93 -11.79 -2.77
N HIS A 99 -9.41 -11.56 -3.98
CA HIS A 99 -9.81 -10.43 -4.82
C HIS A 99 -11.30 -10.46 -5.17
N ASP A 100 -11.82 -11.63 -5.55
CA ASP A 100 -13.22 -11.80 -5.95
C ASP A 100 -14.15 -11.57 -4.75
N PHE A 101 -13.75 -12.05 -3.59
CA PHE A 101 -14.47 -11.80 -2.33
C PHE A 101 -14.51 -10.31 -1.99
N LEU A 102 -13.37 -9.60 -2.04
CA LEU A 102 -13.33 -8.17 -1.77
C LEU A 102 -14.12 -7.37 -2.81
N LYS A 103 -14.02 -7.73 -4.10
CA LYS A 103 -14.81 -7.14 -5.17
C LYS A 103 -16.31 -7.31 -4.89
N LEU A 104 -16.74 -8.50 -4.46
CA LEU A 104 -18.13 -8.77 -4.09
C LEU A 104 -18.58 -7.86 -2.93
N ILE A 105 -17.78 -7.74 -1.87
CA ILE A 105 -18.10 -6.86 -0.73
C ILE A 105 -18.24 -5.42 -1.20
N PHE A 106 -17.23 -4.88 -1.91
CA PHE A 106 -17.23 -3.48 -2.33
C PHE A 106 -18.34 -3.15 -3.35
N SER A 107 -18.69 -4.08 -4.24
CA SER A 107 -19.79 -3.87 -5.19
C SER A 107 -21.20 -3.86 -4.54
N ASN A 108 -21.33 -4.47 -3.37
CA ASN A 108 -22.57 -4.50 -2.60
C ASN A 108 -22.63 -3.40 -1.53
N THR A 109 -21.54 -2.66 -1.30
CA THR A 109 -21.53 -1.59 -0.31
C THR A 109 -22.18 -0.35 -0.93
N SER A 110 -23.38 0.00 -0.47
CA SER A 110 -24.09 1.23 -0.89
C SER A 110 -23.73 2.40 0.01
N SER A 111 -23.90 3.63 -0.49
CA SER A 111 -23.61 4.87 0.25
C SER A 111 -24.34 4.98 1.61
N GLU A 112 -25.50 4.33 1.76
CA GLU A 112 -26.26 4.33 3.02
C GLU A 112 -25.66 3.40 4.08
N ILE A 113 -25.13 2.23 3.65
CA ILE A 113 -24.45 1.28 4.55
C ILE A 113 -23.09 1.84 4.95
N ASP A 114 -22.38 2.50 4.02
CA ASP A 114 -21.15 3.23 4.30
C ASP A 114 -21.35 4.25 5.43
N HIS A 115 -22.46 4.96 5.43
CA HIS A 115 -22.71 6.00 6.44
C HIS A 115 -22.85 5.43 7.85
N TRP A 116 -23.46 4.26 8.01
CA TRP A 116 -23.63 3.63 9.32
C TRP A 116 -22.38 2.87 9.80
N VAL A 117 -21.77 2.08 8.93
CA VAL A 117 -20.50 1.38 9.21
C VAL A 117 -19.37 2.39 9.48
N MET A 118 -19.32 3.48 8.72
CA MET A 118 -18.38 4.58 8.96
C MET A 118 -18.67 5.32 10.27
N LYS A 119 -19.93 5.53 10.66
CA LYS A 119 -20.26 6.11 11.98
C LYS A 119 -19.77 5.22 13.12
N LEU A 120 -20.01 3.93 13.04
CA LEU A 120 -19.59 2.97 14.08
C LEU A 120 -18.05 2.89 14.14
N SER A 121 -17.38 2.80 12.99
CA SER A 121 -15.93 2.79 12.89
C SER A 121 -15.30 4.11 13.37
N LYS A 122 -15.93 5.26 13.11
CA LYS A 122 -15.49 6.57 13.63
C LYS A 122 -15.54 6.63 15.16
N ILE A 123 -16.58 6.09 15.79
CA ILE A 123 -16.70 6.06 17.25
C ILE A 123 -15.61 5.15 17.85
N VAL A 124 -15.41 3.96 17.29
CA VAL A 124 -14.38 3.02 17.74
C VAL A 124 -12.98 3.65 17.53
N ARG A 125 -12.74 4.31 16.40
CA ARG A 125 -11.49 5.02 16.11
C ARG A 125 -11.24 6.20 17.04
N MET A 126 -12.26 6.99 17.38
CA MET A 126 -12.12 8.11 18.34
C MET A 126 -11.68 7.60 19.72
N ILE A 127 -12.22 6.48 20.18
CA ILE A 127 -11.83 5.86 21.45
C ILE A 127 -10.38 5.34 21.38
N GLN A 128 -10.01 4.68 20.28
CA GLN A 128 -8.65 4.15 20.09
C GLN A 128 -7.59 5.25 19.92
N ASN A 129 -7.91 6.34 19.20
CA ASN A 129 -6.99 7.47 19.04
C ASN A 129 -6.71 8.20 20.36
N LYS A 130 -7.68 8.29 21.27
CA LYS A 130 -7.49 8.90 22.58
C LYS A 130 -6.49 8.14 23.46
N ILE A 131 -6.31 6.84 23.20
CA ILE A 131 -5.35 5.97 23.91
C ILE A 131 -3.97 5.99 23.21
N ARG A 132 -3.91 6.27 21.90
CA ARG A 132 -2.70 6.15 21.05
C ARG A 132 -1.83 7.40 20.96
N THR A 133 -2.35 8.60 21.23
CA THR A 133 -1.64 9.88 21.04
C THR A 133 -0.44 10.10 21.96
N SER A 134 -0.15 9.20 22.88
CA SER A 134 0.92 9.36 23.90
C SER A 134 2.27 8.70 23.54
N ASN A 135 2.43 7.95 22.41
CA ASN A 135 3.62 7.11 22.22
C ASN A 135 4.31 7.20 20.81
N TYR A 136 4.08 8.23 20.01
CA TYR A 136 4.40 8.18 18.56
C TYR A 136 5.78 8.74 18.13
N ILE A 137 6.58 9.34 19.00
CA ILE A 137 7.80 10.07 18.60
C ILE A 137 9.08 9.21 18.54
N SER A 138 9.13 8.03 19.14
CA SER A 138 10.40 7.27 19.28
C SER A 138 10.64 6.11 18.29
N LYS A 139 9.72 5.80 17.37
CA LYS A 139 9.79 4.59 16.52
C LYS A 139 10.01 4.79 15.03
N SER A 140 10.26 5.98 14.54
CA SER A 140 10.31 6.25 13.08
C SER A 140 11.53 5.66 12.36
N LYS A 141 12.67 5.46 13.05
CA LYS A 141 13.88 4.88 12.42
C LYS A 141 13.80 3.36 12.25
N ASP A 142 13.20 2.65 13.20
CA ASP A 142 13.09 1.19 13.15
C ASP A 142 12.01 0.69 12.16
N ASN A 143 11.00 1.53 11.86
CA ASN A 143 9.88 1.18 11.00
C ASN A 143 10.24 1.18 9.51
N VAL A 144 11.16 2.05 9.07
CA VAL A 144 11.63 2.10 7.68
C VAL A 144 12.47 0.87 7.35
N ALA A 145 13.35 0.44 8.25
CA ALA A 145 14.17 -0.76 8.09
C ALA A 145 13.33 -2.02 7.90
N HIS A 146 12.25 -2.18 8.65
CA HIS A 146 11.44 -3.41 8.64
C HIS A 146 10.60 -3.61 7.36
N HIS A 147 10.34 -2.56 6.60
CA HIS A 147 9.58 -2.65 5.34
C HIS A 147 10.47 -2.92 4.12
N TYR A 148 11.75 -2.54 4.18
CA TYR A 148 12.72 -2.74 3.11
C TYR A 148 13.66 -3.95 3.35
N ASP A 149 13.52 -4.67 4.48
CA ASP A 149 14.17 -5.99 4.73
C ASP A 149 13.57 -7.14 3.89
N LEU A 150 12.67 -6.81 2.94
CA LEU A 150 12.24 -7.76 1.93
C LEU A 150 13.39 -7.98 0.95
N SER A 151 13.82 -9.23 0.79
CA SER A 151 14.97 -9.52 -0.06
C SER A 151 14.71 -9.05 -1.49
N ASP A 152 15.75 -8.55 -2.15
CA ASP A 152 15.73 -8.17 -3.57
C ASP A 152 15.14 -9.28 -4.46
N LYS A 153 15.34 -10.54 -4.08
CA LYS A 153 14.77 -11.72 -4.76
C LYS A 153 13.24 -11.72 -4.79
N LEU A 154 12.59 -11.20 -3.77
CA LEU A 154 11.12 -11.08 -3.78
C LEU A 154 10.66 -10.08 -4.82
N TYR A 155 11.29 -8.90 -4.89
CA TYR A 155 10.95 -7.86 -5.86
C TYR A 155 11.15 -8.34 -7.31
N GLU A 156 12.17 -9.15 -7.58
CA GLU A 156 12.40 -9.78 -8.89
C GLU A 156 11.25 -10.71 -9.34
N LEU A 157 10.52 -11.29 -8.40
CA LEU A 157 9.45 -12.24 -8.70
C LEU A 157 8.14 -11.56 -9.15
N PHE A 158 7.93 -10.27 -8.83
CA PHE A 158 6.66 -9.63 -9.19
C PHE A 158 6.80 -8.26 -9.87
N LEU A 159 7.92 -7.56 -9.74
CA LEU A 159 8.18 -6.32 -10.49
C LEU A 159 8.59 -6.60 -11.94
N ASP A 160 8.71 -5.54 -12.72
CA ASP A 160 9.36 -5.55 -14.02
C ASP A 160 10.89 -5.71 -13.88
N PRO A 161 11.61 -6.08 -14.97
CA PRO A 161 13.08 -6.27 -14.91
C PRO A 161 13.86 -5.03 -14.48
N ASP A 162 13.30 -3.83 -14.66
CA ASP A 162 13.90 -2.56 -14.20
C ASP A 162 13.61 -2.25 -12.72
N ARG A 163 12.87 -3.12 -12.02
CA ARG A 163 12.50 -3.01 -10.60
C ARG A 163 11.79 -1.70 -10.26
N GLN A 164 10.83 -1.30 -11.09
CA GLN A 164 10.04 -0.09 -10.85
C GLN A 164 8.91 -0.35 -9.84
N TYR A 165 9.14 -0.01 -8.56
CA TYR A 165 8.14 -0.17 -7.49
C TYR A 165 7.29 1.09 -7.33
N SER A 166 6.62 1.48 -8.42
CA SER A 166 5.73 2.64 -8.48
C SER A 166 4.70 2.47 -9.60
N CYS A 167 3.66 3.31 -9.63
CA CYS A 167 2.61 3.25 -10.63
C CYS A 167 3.16 3.32 -12.05
N ALA A 168 2.86 2.33 -12.88
CA ALA A 168 3.17 2.30 -14.31
C ALA A 168 2.19 3.16 -15.11
N TYR A 169 2.50 3.46 -16.37
CA TYR A 169 1.63 4.22 -17.28
C TYR A 169 1.29 3.42 -18.52
N PHE A 170 0.05 2.99 -18.64
CA PHE A 170 -0.43 2.16 -19.76
C PHE A 170 -0.98 3.05 -20.87
N ASN A 171 -0.31 3.10 -22.01
CA ASN A 171 -0.81 3.76 -23.22
C ASN A 171 -1.93 2.96 -23.87
N SER A 172 -1.91 1.63 -23.68
CA SER A 172 -2.88 0.69 -24.23
C SER A 172 -3.24 -0.36 -23.17
N PRO A 173 -4.48 -0.89 -23.17
CA PRO A 173 -4.85 -2.03 -22.33
C PRO A 173 -3.98 -3.28 -22.55
N ASN A 174 -3.34 -3.38 -23.71
CA ASN A 174 -2.48 -4.50 -24.10
C ASN A 174 -1.00 -4.32 -23.69
N ASP A 175 -0.63 -3.18 -23.10
CA ASP A 175 0.73 -2.97 -22.65
C ASP A 175 1.10 -4.00 -21.57
N THR A 176 2.29 -4.56 -21.69
CA THR A 176 2.89 -5.35 -20.61
C THR A 176 3.30 -4.43 -19.45
N LEU A 177 3.61 -5.00 -18.28
CA LEU A 177 4.11 -4.22 -17.16
C LEU A 177 5.40 -3.47 -17.52
N GLU A 178 6.32 -4.14 -18.19
CA GLU A 178 7.60 -3.59 -18.65
C GLU A 178 7.38 -2.39 -19.57
N GLN A 179 6.50 -2.55 -20.59
CA GLN A 179 6.18 -1.45 -21.49
C GLN A 179 5.53 -0.29 -20.76
N ALA A 180 4.62 -0.55 -19.85
CA ALA A 180 3.96 0.49 -19.05
C ALA A 180 4.92 1.22 -18.10
N GLN A 181 5.95 0.54 -17.56
CA GLN A 181 6.99 1.17 -16.76
C GLN A 181 7.95 2.02 -17.63
N ILE A 182 8.24 1.59 -18.85
CA ILE A 182 8.97 2.41 -19.84
C ILE A 182 8.12 3.65 -20.17
N ASN A 183 6.85 3.50 -20.47
CA ASN A 183 5.94 4.61 -20.78
C ASN A 183 5.86 5.63 -19.63
N LYS A 184 5.87 5.17 -18.38
CA LYS A 184 5.94 6.05 -17.19
C LYS A 184 7.21 6.90 -17.22
N LYS A 185 8.37 6.28 -17.43
CA LYS A 185 9.66 6.99 -17.45
C LYS A 185 9.72 7.99 -18.60
N GLU A 186 9.19 7.63 -19.78
CA GLU A 186 9.05 8.54 -20.92
C GLU A 186 8.11 9.72 -20.61
N LEU A 187 6.96 9.47 -19.97
CA LEU A 187 6.05 10.53 -19.57
C LEU A 187 6.70 11.51 -18.58
N ILE A 188 7.40 10.98 -17.57
CA ILE A 188 8.14 11.79 -16.60
C ILE A 188 9.20 12.63 -17.30
N SER A 189 10.00 12.03 -18.20
CA SER A 189 11.04 12.72 -18.95
C SER A 189 10.50 13.85 -19.81
N LYS A 190 9.34 13.65 -20.45
CA LYS A 190 8.66 14.70 -21.24
C LYS A 190 8.17 15.84 -20.35
N LYS A 191 7.56 15.54 -19.19
CA LYS A 191 7.07 16.56 -18.24
C LYS A 191 8.22 17.35 -17.60
N LEU A 192 9.39 16.75 -17.43
CA LEU A 192 10.58 17.43 -16.94
C LEU A 192 11.20 18.36 -17.99
N LEU A 193 10.76 18.33 -19.26
CA LEU A 193 11.33 19.11 -20.35
C LEU A 193 12.86 18.94 -20.42
N LEU A 194 13.30 17.67 -20.42
CA LEU A 194 14.71 17.32 -20.39
C LEU A 194 15.43 17.75 -21.66
N GLU A 195 16.58 18.41 -21.47
CA GLU A 195 17.52 18.81 -22.53
C GLU A 195 18.89 18.16 -22.29
N GLU A 196 19.71 18.11 -23.32
CA GLU A 196 21.00 17.50 -23.24
C GLU A 196 21.95 18.27 -22.26
N GLY A 197 22.62 17.50 -21.42
CA GLY A 197 23.63 18.02 -20.49
C GLY A 197 23.11 18.69 -19.22
N GLN A 198 21.81 18.79 -19.05
CA GLN A 198 21.22 19.34 -17.82
C GLN A 198 21.62 18.55 -16.58
N SER A 199 21.60 19.23 -15.43
CA SER A 199 21.76 18.60 -14.11
C SER A 199 20.40 18.14 -13.55
N VAL A 200 20.33 16.88 -13.10
CA VAL A 200 19.09 16.27 -12.60
C VAL A 200 19.31 15.62 -11.24
N LEU A 201 18.43 15.91 -10.29
CA LEU A 201 18.36 15.21 -8.99
C LEU A 201 17.18 14.22 -8.99
N ASP A 202 17.47 12.95 -8.67
CA ASP A 202 16.46 11.90 -8.43
C ASP A 202 16.36 11.62 -6.93
N ILE A 203 15.32 12.16 -6.28
CA ILE A 203 15.09 12.02 -4.84
C ILE A 203 14.34 10.72 -4.55
N GLY A 204 15.00 9.78 -3.89
CA GLY A 204 14.49 8.44 -3.67
C GLY A 204 14.69 7.56 -4.90
N CYS A 205 15.91 7.54 -5.44
CA CYS A 205 16.24 6.90 -6.72
C CYS A 205 16.05 5.37 -6.76
N GLY A 206 15.82 4.72 -5.62
CA GLY A 206 15.62 3.28 -5.55
C GLY A 206 16.79 2.51 -6.17
N TRP A 207 16.49 1.53 -7.01
CA TRP A 207 17.49 0.73 -7.76
C TRP A 207 18.08 1.46 -8.99
N GLY A 208 17.84 2.78 -9.11
CA GLY A 208 18.47 3.64 -10.12
C GLY A 208 17.84 3.61 -11.50
N GLY A 209 16.68 2.98 -11.69
CA GLY A 209 16.06 2.83 -13.01
C GLY A 209 15.60 4.15 -13.64
N MET A 210 15.09 5.11 -12.85
CA MET A 210 14.69 6.43 -13.37
C MET A 210 15.91 7.26 -13.77
N ALA A 211 16.93 7.31 -12.93
CA ALA A 211 18.20 8.02 -13.20
C ALA A 211 18.89 7.46 -14.46
N SER A 212 18.97 6.12 -14.61
CA SER A 212 19.49 5.47 -15.82
C SER A 212 18.71 5.86 -17.07
N HIS A 213 17.37 5.87 -16.99
CA HIS A 213 16.53 6.26 -18.13
C HIS A 213 16.74 7.73 -18.53
N ILE A 214 16.78 8.64 -17.57
CA ILE A 214 17.03 10.07 -17.82
C ILE A 214 18.38 10.28 -18.51
N TYR A 215 19.45 9.66 -18.00
CA TYR A 215 20.77 9.73 -18.62
C TYR A 215 20.76 9.23 -20.07
N LYS A 216 20.21 8.06 -20.32
CA LYS A 216 20.14 7.47 -21.67
C LYS A 216 19.32 8.32 -22.65
N LYS A 217 18.32 9.02 -22.13
CA LYS A 217 17.40 9.84 -22.94
C LYS A 217 17.98 11.20 -23.33
N SER A 218 18.68 11.85 -22.41
CA SER A 218 19.08 13.26 -22.53
C SER A 218 20.56 13.51 -22.34
N ASN A 219 21.38 12.46 -22.09
CA ASN A 219 22.80 12.63 -21.75
C ASN A 219 23.01 13.61 -20.57
N ALA A 220 22.05 13.72 -19.67
CA ALA A 220 22.06 14.60 -18.49
C ALA A 220 23.06 14.13 -17.44
N ASN A 221 23.52 15.04 -16.58
CA ASN A 221 24.26 14.72 -15.37
C ASN A 221 23.28 14.40 -14.24
N VAL A 222 23.16 13.14 -13.84
CA VAL A 222 22.13 12.70 -12.89
C VAL A 222 22.74 12.33 -11.55
N VAL A 223 22.20 12.91 -10.47
CA VAL A 223 22.50 12.51 -9.10
C VAL A 223 21.27 11.82 -8.51
N GLY A 224 21.39 10.56 -8.13
CA GLY A 224 20.36 9.82 -7.43
C GLY A 224 20.69 9.68 -5.95
N VAL A 225 19.73 10.00 -5.07
CA VAL A 225 19.89 9.86 -3.62
C VAL A 225 18.88 8.88 -3.04
N THR A 226 19.31 8.03 -2.12
CA THR A 226 18.47 7.10 -1.35
C THR A 226 19.06 6.88 0.03
N LEU A 227 18.24 6.41 0.99
CA LEU A 227 18.66 5.99 2.33
C LEU A 227 18.81 4.47 2.48
N SER A 228 18.54 3.68 1.43
CA SER A 228 18.65 2.23 1.44
C SER A 228 20.03 1.80 0.96
N GLU A 229 20.77 1.08 1.81
CA GLU A 229 22.08 0.53 1.49
C GLU A 229 21.99 -0.56 0.40
N GLU A 230 20.93 -1.36 0.39
CA GLU A 230 20.71 -2.40 -0.62
C GLU A 230 20.40 -1.79 -1.99
N GLN A 231 19.49 -0.81 -2.04
CA GLN A 231 19.15 -0.14 -3.28
C GLN A 231 20.37 0.59 -3.89
N ILE A 232 21.16 1.26 -3.05
CA ILE A 232 22.35 1.99 -3.54
C ILE A 232 23.44 1.05 -4.05
N ALA A 233 23.61 -0.11 -3.43
CA ALA A 233 24.57 -1.12 -3.90
C ALA A 233 24.19 -1.62 -5.29
N TYR A 234 22.91 -1.94 -5.49
CA TYR A 234 22.39 -2.34 -6.80
C TYR A 234 22.51 -1.24 -7.84
N ALA A 235 22.14 0.01 -7.50
CA ALA A 235 22.22 1.15 -8.43
C ALA A 235 23.67 1.44 -8.86
N LYS A 236 24.64 1.30 -7.95
CA LYS A 236 26.06 1.42 -8.27
C LYS A 236 26.55 0.32 -9.20
N GLN A 237 26.09 -0.93 -9.00
CA GLN A 237 26.42 -2.02 -9.91
C GLN A 237 25.80 -1.79 -11.29
N ARG A 238 24.54 -1.37 -11.35
CA ARG A 238 23.85 -0.97 -12.60
C ARG A 238 24.65 0.11 -13.36
N LYS A 239 25.17 1.12 -12.65
CA LYS A 239 26.00 2.16 -13.28
C LYS A 239 27.18 1.56 -14.05
N ILE A 240 27.84 0.57 -13.49
CA ILE A 240 28.98 -0.12 -14.11
C ILE A 240 28.52 -0.92 -15.33
N ASP A 241 27.49 -1.76 -15.14
CA ASP A 241 27.00 -2.69 -16.16
C ASP A 241 26.45 -1.95 -17.40
N GLU A 242 25.75 -0.84 -17.16
CA GLU A 242 25.10 -0.03 -18.20
C GLU A 242 25.99 1.14 -18.70
N LYS A 243 27.21 1.30 -18.18
CA LYS A 243 28.18 2.36 -18.53
C LYS A 243 27.59 3.77 -18.42
N LEU A 244 26.99 4.09 -17.28
CA LEU A 244 26.30 5.35 -17.02
C LEU A 244 27.33 6.40 -16.50
N ASP A 245 28.16 6.95 -17.37
CA ASP A 245 29.31 7.76 -16.97
C ASP A 245 28.94 9.05 -16.22
N LYS A 246 27.77 9.66 -16.55
CA LYS A 246 27.29 10.90 -15.94
C LYS A 246 26.22 10.67 -14.85
N VAL A 247 26.08 9.45 -14.35
CA VAL A 247 25.18 9.14 -13.25
C VAL A 247 25.98 8.92 -11.98
N GLU A 248 25.60 9.58 -10.90
CA GLU A 248 26.13 9.38 -9.56
C GLU A 248 25.02 8.89 -8.62
N TYR A 249 25.30 7.89 -7.78
CA TYR A 249 24.38 7.41 -6.75
C TYR A 249 24.98 7.62 -5.37
N ARG A 250 24.23 8.29 -4.48
CA ARG A 250 24.67 8.66 -3.12
C ARG A 250 23.75 8.05 -2.07
N LEU A 251 24.32 7.45 -1.03
CA LEU A 251 23.62 7.12 0.19
C LEU A 251 23.49 8.39 1.03
N GLN A 252 22.45 9.17 0.78
CA GLN A 252 22.32 10.52 1.33
C GLN A 252 20.85 10.89 1.51
N ASP A 253 20.54 11.57 2.61
CA ASP A 253 19.26 12.23 2.79
C ASP A 253 19.17 13.45 1.87
N TYR A 254 18.05 13.60 1.14
CA TYR A 254 17.83 14.72 0.22
C TYR A 254 17.93 16.08 0.92
N ARG A 255 17.63 16.16 2.23
CA ARG A 255 17.75 17.38 3.03
C ARG A 255 19.20 17.88 3.14
N ASN A 256 20.16 16.99 2.99
CA ASN A 256 21.60 17.28 3.05
C ASN A 256 22.22 17.54 1.67
N VAL A 257 21.44 17.53 0.60
CA VAL A 257 21.90 17.96 -0.74
C VAL A 257 21.97 19.49 -0.76
N ASN A 258 23.04 20.07 -1.29
CA ASN A 258 23.25 21.51 -1.30
C ASN A 258 23.49 22.08 -2.70
N GLU A 259 23.70 21.21 -3.69
CA GLU A 259 23.86 21.60 -5.10
C GLU A 259 22.51 21.95 -5.71
N THR A 260 22.49 22.87 -6.67
CA THR A 260 21.28 23.19 -7.43
C THR A 260 21.21 22.41 -8.75
N TYR A 261 19.99 22.20 -9.24
CA TYR A 261 19.69 21.35 -10.39
C TYR A 261 18.71 22.03 -11.35
N ASP A 262 18.85 21.72 -12.63
CA ASP A 262 17.91 22.16 -13.66
C ASP A 262 16.59 21.37 -13.56
N ARG A 263 16.65 20.13 -13.11
CA ARG A 263 15.48 19.24 -12.98
C ARG A 263 15.54 18.45 -11.68
N ILE A 264 14.37 18.28 -11.05
CA ILE A 264 14.23 17.41 -9.89
C ILE A 264 13.10 16.41 -10.16
N VAL A 265 13.37 15.15 -9.89
CA VAL A 265 12.35 14.08 -9.94
C VAL A 265 12.29 13.35 -8.60
N SER A 266 11.08 12.98 -8.19
CA SER A 266 10.87 12.11 -7.03
C SER A 266 9.68 11.19 -7.32
N VAL A 267 9.89 9.87 -7.21
CA VAL A 267 8.88 8.87 -7.54
C VAL A 267 8.72 7.89 -6.38
N GLY A 268 7.55 7.91 -5.72
CA GLY A 268 7.20 6.97 -4.64
C GLY A 268 7.99 7.19 -3.34
N MET A 269 8.48 8.41 -3.09
CA MET A 269 9.21 8.78 -1.88
C MET A 269 8.39 9.70 -0.96
N PHE A 270 7.53 10.55 -1.53
CA PHE A 270 6.81 11.58 -0.78
C PHE A 270 5.87 11.00 0.29
N GLU A 271 5.42 9.76 0.12
CA GLU A 271 4.62 9.00 1.10
C GLU A 271 5.35 8.79 2.44
N HIS A 272 6.69 8.86 2.43
CA HIS A 272 7.54 8.67 3.61
C HIS A 272 7.95 9.97 4.29
N VAL A 273 7.64 11.13 3.71
CA VAL A 273 8.01 12.45 4.25
C VAL A 273 7.26 12.76 5.55
N GLY A 274 5.98 12.36 5.63
CA GLY A 274 5.11 12.69 6.77
C GLY A 274 4.56 14.12 6.72
N THR A 275 3.30 14.30 7.13
CA THR A 275 2.54 15.55 6.95
C THR A 275 3.16 16.77 7.63
N SER A 276 3.88 16.57 8.74
CA SER A 276 4.60 17.64 9.46
C SER A 276 5.79 18.21 8.69
N HIS A 277 6.34 17.46 7.72
CA HIS A 277 7.53 17.83 6.94
C HIS A 277 7.21 18.17 5.48
N TYR A 278 5.95 18.20 5.07
CA TYR A 278 5.59 18.53 3.68
C TYR A 278 6.06 19.92 3.25
N GLN A 279 5.97 20.92 4.15
CA GLN A 279 6.48 22.26 3.83
C GLN A 279 7.99 22.24 3.64
N GLU A 280 8.73 21.63 4.56
CA GLU A 280 10.18 21.47 4.50
C GLU A 280 10.62 20.77 3.19
N PHE A 281 9.85 19.75 2.75
CA PHE A 281 10.13 19.06 1.49
C PHE A 281 10.00 19.99 0.28
N PHE A 282 8.89 20.74 0.17
CA PHE A 282 8.70 21.64 -0.97
C PHE A 282 9.59 22.86 -0.93
N ASP A 283 9.90 23.40 0.25
CA ASP A 283 10.89 24.47 0.41
C ASP A 283 12.28 23.98 -0.04
N LYS A 284 12.66 22.75 0.34
CA LYS A 284 13.91 22.15 -0.10
C LYS A 284 13.95 21.91 -1.61
N VAL A 285 12.86 21.44 -2.22
CA VAL A 285 12.77 21.31 -3.69
C VAL A 285 12.93 22.66 -4.37
N HIS A 286 12.31 23.71 -3.84
CA HIS A 286 12.48 25.07 -4.34
C HIS A 286 13.95 25.52 -4.27
N ASP A 287 14.60 25.36 -3.12
CA ASP A 287 15.99 25.78 -2.88
C ASP A 287 17.01 25.02 -3.74
N LEU A 288 16.69 23.78 -4.12
CA LEU A 288 17.53 22.95 -4.98
C LEU A 288 17.28 23.16 -6.48
N LEU A 289 16.24 23.88 -6.88
CA LEU A 289 15.98 24.19 -8.28
C LEU A 289 16.71 25.47 -8.70
N ASN A 290 17.29 25.45 -9.91
CA ASN A 290 17.70 26.65 -10.61
C ASN A 290 16.48 27.51 -10.99
N ASP A 291 16.66 28.81 -11.29
CA ASP A 291 15.58 29.78 -11.57
C ASP A 291 14.58 29.31 -12.64
N THR A 292 15.01 28.56 -13.64
CA THR A 292 14.17 27.98 -14.70
C THR A 292 13.94 26.49 -14.53
N GLY A 293 14.17 26.00 -13.33
CA GLY A 293 14.11 24.57 -13.01
C GLY A 293 12.69 24.02 -13.01
N VAL A 294 12.56 22.72 -13.28
CA VAL A 294 11.29 21.98 -13.25
C VAL A 294 11.41 20.80 -12.29
N ALA A 295 10.46 20.67 -11.38
CA ALA A 295 10.34 19.52 -10.50
C ALA A 295 9.10 18.68 -10.85
N LEU A 296 9.23 17.35 -10.77
CA LEU A 296 8.13 16.42 -10.89
C LEU A 296 8.10 15.51 -9.66
N ILE A 297 6.98 15.55 -8.95
CA ILE A 297 6.74 14.69 -7.78
C ILE A 297 5.62 13.71 -8.13
N HIS A 298 5.94 12.43 -8.10
CA HIS A 298 4.99 11.33 -8.32
C HIS A 298 4.79 10.56 -7.01
N THR A 299 3.56 10.49 -6.54
CA THR A 299 3.23 9.87 -5.25
C THR A 299 1.88 9.17 -5.29
N ILE A 300 1.67 8.18 -4.44
CA ILE A 300 0.33 7.68 -4.13
C ILE A 300 -0.40 8.83 -3.41
N GLY A 301 -1.59 9.18 -3.89
CA GLY A 301 -2.37 10.27 -3.33
C GLY A 301 -3.86 9.96 -3.28
N ARG A 302 -4.59 10.71 -2.47
CA ARG A 302 -6.05 10.65 -2.42
C ARG A 302 -6.68 11.96 -2.91
N LEU A 303 -7.83 11.81 -3.57
CA LEU A 303 -8.63 12.94 -4.03
C LEU A 303 -9.75 13.32 -3.05
N THR A 304 -9.87 12.58 -1.96
CA THR A 304 -10.82 12.86 -0.86
C THR A 304 -10.15 13.73 0.20
N GLU A 305 -10.95 14.19 1.15
CA GLU A 305 -10.45 14.91 2.33
C GLU A 305 -9.34 14.12 3.07
N PRO A 306 -8.43 14.81 3.77
CA PRO A 306 -7.41 14.19 4.60
C PRO A 306 -8.02 13.20 5.59
N THR A 307 -7.49 11.99 5.62
CA THR A 307 -7.90 10.96 6.57
C THR A 307 -6.74 10.03 6.88
N ASN A 308 -6.76 9.43 8.06
CA ASN A 308 -5.75 8.44 8.44
C ASN A 308 -5.77 7.26 7.47
N ASN A 309 -4.63 6.62 7.31
CA ASN A 309 -4.53 5.38 6.55
C ASN A 309 -5.40 4.28 7.16
N ASP A 310 -5.70 3.27 6.36
CA ASP A 310 -6.30 2.04 6.88
C ASP A 310 -5.38 1.44 7.96
N PRO A 311 -5.91 1.07 9.15
CA PRO A 311 -5.10 0.59 10.26
C PRO A 311 -4.32 -0.70 9.95
N TRP A 312 -4.78 -1.54 9.02
CA TRP A 312 -4.04 -2.73 8.61
C TRP A 312 -2.86 -2.33 7.70
N ILE A 313 -3.08 -1.41 6.75
CA ILE A 313 -2.02 -0.85 5.91
C ILE A 313 -0.96 -0.17 6.76
N GLU A 314 -1.38 0.67 7.73
CA GLU A 314 -0.47 1.35 8.64
C GLU A 314 0.37 0.37 9.48
N LYS A 315 -0.26 -0.74 9.94
CA LYS A 315 0.41 -1.70 10.81
C LYS A 315 1.37 -2.62 10.07
N TYR A 316 1.01 -3.05 8.85
CA TYR A 316 1.67 -4.15 8.17
C TYR A 316 2.38 -3.77 6.88
N ILE A 317 2.03 -2.66 6.25
CA ILE A 317 2.53 -2.31 4.91
C ILE A 317 3.43 -1.08 4.96
N PHE A 318 2.89 0.04 5.44
CA PHE A 318 3.61 1.31 5.51
C PHE A 318 3.57 1.89 6.93
N PRO A 319 4.33 1.31 7.89
CA PRO A 319 4.42 1.86 9.23
C PRO A 319 4.97 3.29 9.19
N GLY A 320 4.17 4.24 9.66
CA GLY A 320 4.53 5.67 9.62
C GLY A 320 4.38 6.33 8.25
N GLY A 321 4.02 5.58 7.20
CA GLY A 321 3.66 6.15 5.90
C GLY A 321 2.30 6.84 5.95
N TYR A 322 2.09 7.80 5.05
CA TYR A 322 0.83 8.50 4.93
C TYR A 322 0.50 8.74 3.46
N ILE A 323 -0.74 8.46 3.07
CA ILE A 323 -1.22 8.74 1.72
C ILE A 323 -1.71 10.19 1.69
N PRO A 324 -0.97 11.13 1.07
CA PRO A 324 -1.30 12.54 1.08
C PRO A 324 -2.60 12.85 0.35
N ALA A 325 -3.41 13.73 0.90
CA ALA A 325 -4.52 14.31 0.17
C ALA A 325 -4.00 15.39 -0.79
N LEU A 326 -4.64 15.52 -1.95
CA LEU A 326 -4.26 16.54 -2.94
C LEU A 326 -4.31 17.95 -2.33
N SER A 327 -5.31 18.24 -1.51
CA SER A 327 -5.46 19.53 -0.81
C SER A 327 -4.31 19.84 0.16
N GLU A 328 -3.77 18.83 0.86
CA GLU A 328 -2.63 18.99 1.75
C GLU A 328 -1.36 19.32 0.96
N THR A 329 -1.14 18.59 -0.13
CA THR A 329 0.02 18.76 -1.01
C THR A 329 0.00 20.12 -1.68
N MET A 330 -1.12 20.50 -2.32
CA MET A 330 -1.23 21.77 -3.05
C MET A 330 -1.03 22.98 -2.13
N SER A 331 -1.60 22.94 -0.91
CA SER A 331 -1.41 24.01 0.07
C SER A 331 0.06 24.21 0.47
N ARG A 332 0.92 23.21 0.36
CA ARG A 332 2.37 23.34 0.64
C ARG A 332 3.16 23.80 -0.56
N VAL A 333 2.77 23.36 -1.75
CA VAL A 333 3.35 23.89 -3.01
C VAL A 333 3.12 25.40 -3.12
N GLU A 334 1.90 25.88 -2.87
CA GLU A 334 1.58 27.32 -2.91
C GLU A 334 2.45 28.17 -1.97
N LYS A 335 2.87 27.61 -0.83
CA LYS A 335 3.68 28.32 0.19
C LYS A 335 5.18 28.23 -0.04
N SER A 336 5.64 27.34 -0.91
CA SER A 336 7.08 27.12 -1.15
C SER A 336 7.68 28.04 -2.21
N GLY A 337 6.85 28.87 -2.88
CA GLY A 337 7.31 29.69 -4.01
C GLY A 337 7.33 28.95 -5.35
N LEU A 338 7.07 27.66 -5.38
CA LEU A 338 6.94 26.89 -6.62
C LEU A 338 5.64 27.22 -7.36
N SER A 339 5.70 27.30 -8.69
CA SER A 339 4.52 27.43 -9.54
C SER A 339 4.00 26.06 -9.96
N LEU A 340 2.77 25.71 -9.56
CA LEU A 340 2.13 24.48 -10.00
C LEU A 340 1.70 24.61 -11.46
N THR A 341 2.24 23.76 -12.33
CA THR A 341 1.97 23.82 -13.79
C THR A 341 1.12 22.67 -14.29
N ASP A 342 1.15 21.51 -13.62
CA ASP A 342 0.40 20.31 -14.03
C ASP A 342 0.09 19.40 -12.85
N VAL A 343 -1.12 18.81 -12.86
CA VAL A 343 -1.54 17.74 -11.93
C VAL A 343 -2.21 16.64 -12.74
N GLN A 344 -1.63 15.44 -12.74
CA GLN A 344 -2.18 14.28 -13.42
C GLN A 344 -2.53 13.18 -12.45
N VAL A 345 -3.76 12.68 -12.51
CA VAL A 345 -4.25 11.58 -11.68
C VAL A 345 -4.19 10.26 -12.44
N LEU A 346 -3.39 9.31 -11.94
CA LEU A 346 -3.11 8.01 -12.58
C LEU A 346 -3.93 6.84 -12.01
N ARG A 347 -5.14 7.10 -11.54
CA ARG A 347 -5.98 6.16 -10.78
C ARG A 347 -6.06 4.76 -11.38
N PHE A 348 -6.48 4.64 -12.65
CA PHE A 348 -6.64 3.34 -13.31
C PHE A 348 -5.31 2.70 -13.69
N HIS A 349 -4.29 3.49 -13.94
CA HIS A 349 -2.93 2.98 -14.18
C HIS A 349 -2.39 2.27 -12.94
N TYR A 350 -2.68 2.78 -11.74
CA TYR A 350 -2.24 2.11 -10.52
C TYR A 350 -3.00 0.80 -10.28
N ALA A 351 -4.29 0.76 -10.54
CA ALA A 351 -5.08 -0.48 -10.47
C ALA A 351 -4.54 -1.56 -11.43
N GLU A 352 -4.20 -1.18 -12.68
CA GLU A 352 -3.58 -2.10 -13.65
C GLU A 352 -2.16 -2.51 -13.24
N THR A 353 -1.38 -1.63 -12.63
CA THR A 353 -0.05 -1.95 -12.11
C THR A 353 -0.14 -3.02 -11.02
N LEU A 354 -0.99 -2.81 -10.02
CA LEU A 354 -1.21 -3.75 -8.91
C LEU A 354 -1.73 -5.10 -9.40
N LYS A 355 -2.60 -5.08 -10.40
CA LYS A 355 -3.12 -6.30 -11.02
C LYS A 355 -2.01 -7.12 -11.69
N ARG A 356 -1.07 -6.48 -12.40
CA ARG A 356 0.06 -7.17 -13.01
C ARG A 356 1.07 -7.66 -11.98
N TRP A 357 1.39 -6.85 -10.98
CA TRP A 357 2.21 -7.32 -9.86
C TRP A 357 1.61 -8.53 -9.18
N ARG A 358 0.29 -8.53 -8.97
CA ARG A 358 -0.43 -9.66 -8.40
C ARG A 358 -0.34 -10.91 -9.28
N TYR A 359 -0.51 -10.78 -10.60
CA TYR A 359 -0.36 -11.93 -11.51
C TYR A 359 1.06 -12.49 -11.45
N ASN A 360 2.07 -11.65 -11.59
CA ASN A 360 3.46 -12.06 -11.50
C ASN A 360 3.77 -12.74 -10.15
N PHE A 361 3.25 -12.19 -9.05
CA PHE A 361 3.43 -12.76 -7.71
C PHE A 361 2.83 -14.17 -7.62
N TYR A 362 1.60 -14.37 -8.09
CA TYR A 362 0.96 -15.69 -8.03
C TYR A 362 1.53 -16.67 -9.04
N ASP A 363 2.00 -16.22 -10.20
CA ASP A 363 2.69 -17.06 -11.19
C ASP A 363 4.03 -17.57 -10.64
N ASN A 364 4.65 -16.84 -9.71
CA ASN A 364 5.88 -17.22 -9.03
C ASN A 364 5.66 -17.68 -7.57
N ILE A 365 4.44 -18.02 -7.17
CA ILE A 365 4.09 -18.26 -5.75
C ILE A 365 4.92 -19.38 -5.11
N ASP A 366 5.29 -20.41 -5.86
CA ASP A 366 6.10 -21.52 -5.34
C ASP A 366 7.52 -21.06 -4.99
N LYS A 367 8.12 -20.18 -5.81
CA LYS A 367 9.41 -19.55 -5.51
C LYS A 367 9.32 -18.61 -4.30
N VAL A 368 8.19 -17.91 -4.14
CA VAL A 368 7.96 -17.07 -2.95
C VAL A 368 7.87 -17.92 -1.69
N LYS A 369 7.21 -19.10 -1.76
CA LYS A 369 7.12 -20.06 -0.64
C LYS A 369 8.47 -20.68 -0.26
N GLU A 370 9.43 -20.74 -1.18
CA GLU A 370 10.80 -21.15 -0.86
C GLU A 370 11.56 -20.08 -0.04
N LEU A 371 11.20 -18.81 -0.21
CA LEU A 371 11.82 -17.67 0.48
C LEU A 371 11.12 -17.32 1.80
N TYR A 372 9.81 -17.54 1.88
CA TYR A 372 8.95 -17.07 2.96
C TYR A 372 7.87 -18.10 3.32
N ASP A 373 7.25 -17.91 4.50
CA ASP A 373 6.14 -18.75 4.96
C ASP A 373 4.80 -18.43 4.25
N GLU A 374 3.82 -19.28 4.43
CA GLU A 374 2.50 -19.13 3.83
C GLU A 374 1.76 -17.89 4.36
N LYS A 375 2.00 -17.50 5.60
CA LYS A 375 1.43 -16.28 6.19
C LYS A 375 1.93 -15.05 5.47
N PHE A 376 3.20 -15.00 5.12
CA PHE A 376 3.79 -13.94 4.32
C PHE A 376 3.20 -13.91 2.90
N CYS A 377 3.05 -15.08 2.26
CA CYS A 377 2.42 -15.17 0.93
C CYS A 377 0.99 -14.60 0.93
N ARG A 378 0.21 -14.91 1.96
CA ARG A 378 -1.14 -14.34 2.12
C ARG A 378 -1.09 -12.83 2.40
N HIS A 379 -0.12 -12.37 3.17
CA HIS A 379 0.09 -10.95 3.45
C HIS A 379 0.33 -10.14 2.17
N VAL A 380 1.33 -10.53 1.37
CA VAL A 380 1.65 -9.84 0.11
C VAL A 380 0.51 -9.97 -0.91
N GLY A 381 -0.09 -11.16 -1.01
CA GLY A 381 -1.25 -11.38 -1.87
C GLY A 381 -2.43 -10.46 -1.53
N LEU A 382 -2.69 -10.22 -0.26
CA LEU A 382 -3.74 -9.28 0.19
C LEU A 382 -3.36 -7.83 -0.10
N LEU A 383 -2.11 -7.43 0.17
CA LEU A 383 -1.60 -6.10 -0.18
C LEU A 383 -1.89 -5.75 -1.63
N LEU A 384 -1.52 -6.64 -2.57
CA LEU A 384 -1.69 -6.42 -4.00
C LEU A 384 -3.17 -6.42 -4.48
N VAL A 385 -4.12 -6.59 -3.58
CA VAL A 385 -5.56 -6.53 -3.86
C VAL A 385 -6.20 -5.27 -3.29
N ILE A 386 -5.77 -4.81 -2.10
CA ILE A 386 -6.44 -3.71 -1.38
C ILE A 386 -5.74 -2.36 -1.55
N SER A 387 -4.54 -2.33 -2.12
CA SER A 387 -3.83 -1.09 -2.49
C SER A 387 -4.30 -0.60 -3.84
#